data_7baf2bf86b9a8780b7aa8d8be42e5d45
#
_entry.id   7baf2bf86b9a8780b7aa8d8be42e5d45
#
_cell.length_a   1.000
_cell.length_b   1.000
_cell.length_c   1.000
_cell.angle_alpha   90.00
_cell.angle_beta   90.00
_cell.angle_gamma   90.00
#
_symmetry.space_group_name_H-M   'P 1'
#
loop_
_entity.id
_entity.type
_entity.pdbx_description
1 polymer ?
#
loop_
_entity_poly.entity_id
_entity_poly.type
_entity_poly.pdbx_seq_one_letter_code
_entity_poly.pdbx_strand_id
1 'polypeptide(L)'
;MKHFSLLFLFIIFLSCESPFATKPTEGDVFEVTQDYNGEKIYHPTAVTIEWSNITIKNFKEFLVERSITIGDSTIWEERARILDSLSTVYTDTIDDDATFQYRVQIVDKDDQFIVAHSEPLIVPNVQALRVPNDYENPQNAFDSKFIDDGDTVKIYPGLYQGHFEFMDKDAVIRAITIPEITLFGADVGLGSVVKMNRDTLEGLTIIGGYALSGGGIFAEGTAVIKNCIIRRNRAVINETANIQIYPNGMGGGIYLKEDAKLISCRITRNHSQREGGGILTDGNNEILNCTIDNNNIYSAYVGATYSGAGLHQEGGVLVMRNTKFKRNNTQGFGAAINSKAVIEVTNCLFEKNKSGGGGGFIVGSTSRADIMNCVFFRNRTFSSTYSGAIVNFGNVSILNTVVWKNGGEIDYRLYPRSATYTDSDEFRVQSGTGNINTDPFFENPSNGNFHLQTDSPCINAGNTDSIYNNSNGSRNDMGIYGGPYGDDW
;
A
#
# COMPACT_ATOMS: atom_id res chain seq x y z
N MET A 1 6.42 0.79 38.50
CA MET A 1 4.97 0.94 38.42
C MET A 1 4.51 1.87 39.53
N LYS A 2 4.35 3.12 39.22
CA LYS A 2 3.73 4.12 40.11
C LYS A 2 2.70 4.82 39.23
N HIS A 3 1.44 4.53 39.52
CA HIS A 3 0.33 5.27 38.94
C HIS A 3 0.42 6.72 39.44
N PHE A 4 0.56 7.66 38.52
CA PHE A 4 0.32 9.07 38.78
C PHE A 4 -1.05 9.39 38.17
N SER A 5 -2.09 9.22 39.00
CA SER A 5 -3.37 9.89 38.75
C SER A 5 -3.14 11.39 38.96
N LEU A 6 -3.19 12.17 37.91
CA LEU A 6 -3.24 13.62 38.05
C LEU A 6 -4.72 13.99 38.23
N LEU A 7 -5.19 13.95 39.47
CA LEU A 7 -6.51 14.43 39.86
C LEU A 7 -6.42 15.95 39.90
N PHE A 8 -6.94 16.64 38.88
CA PHE A 8 -7.16 18.10 38.95
C PHE A 8 -8.54 18.39 39.46
N LEU A 9 -8.58 18.85 40.68
CA LEU A 9 -9.79 19.28 41.37
C LEU A 9 -10.00 20.77 41.09
N PHE A 10 -11.12 21.16 40.44
CA PHE A 10 -11.47 22.55 40.24
C PHE A 10 -12.82 22.91 40.90
N ILE A 11 -12.76 23.88 41.76
CA ILE A 11 -13.92 24.44 42.45
C ILE A 11 -14.44 25.64 41.66
N ILE A 12 -15.63 25.52 41.10
CA ILE A 12 -16.31 26.63 40.44
C ILE A 12 -17.26 27.28 41.44
N PHE A 13 -17.01 28.55 41.83
CA PHE A 13 -17.94 29.34 42.56
C PHE A 13 -19.09 29.78 41.66
N LEU A 14 -20.25 29.21 41.86
CA LEU A 14 -21.50 29.65 41.21
C LEU A 14 -21.99 30.97 41.81
N SER A 15 -21.77 32.07 41.13
CA SER A 15 -22.51 33.31 41.40
C SER A 15 -23.57 33.49 40.30
N CYS A 16 -24.60 32.69 40.35
CA CYS A 16 -25.82 32.97 39.62
C CYS A 16 -27.01 32.62 40.50
N GLU A 17 -27.74 33.63 40.92
CA GLU A 17 -29.01 33.43 41.61
C GLU A 17 -30.05 32.93 40.61
N SER A 18 -30.10 31.61 40.42
CA SER A 18 -31.18 30.96 39.70
C SER A 18 -32.31 30.71 40.71
N PRO A 19 -33.55 31.13 40.45
CA PRO A 19 -34.65 30.94 41.37
C PRO A 19 -35.11 29.48 41.51
N PHE A 20 -34.50 28.55 40.82
CA PHE A 20 -34.95 27.14 40.64
C PHE A 20 -34.05 26.09 41.29
N ALA A 21 -32.84 26.41 41.64
CA ALA A 21 -32.02 25.49 42.42
C ALA A 21 -32.37 25.67 43.90
N THR A 22 -32.80 24.62 44.58
CA THR A 22 -32.53 24.57 46.01
C THR A 22 -31.05 24.74 46.13
N LYS A 23 -30.58 25.86 46.71
CA LYS A 23 -29.17 26.12 46.94
C LYS A 23 -28.50 24.81 47.34
N PRO A 24 -27.44 24.35 46.66
CA PRO A 24 -26.70 23.19 47.14
C PRO A 24 -26.44 23.41 48.62
N THR A 25 -26.69 22.42 49.44
CA THR A 25 -26.30 22.48 50.83
C THR A 25 -24.80 22.71 50.87
N GLU A 26 -24.33 23.53 51.80
CA GLU A 26 -22.92 23.85 51.94
C GLU A 26 -22.09 22.54 51.97
N GLY A 27 -21.50 22.17 50.81
CA GLY A 27 -20.78 20.89 50.59
C GLY A 27 -21.05 20.19 49.25
N ASP A 28 -22.17 20.50 48.56
CA ASP A 28 -22.47 19.87 47.25
C ASP A 28 -21.93 20.75 46.10
N VAL A 29 -20.76 20.43 45.60
CA VAL A 29 -20.17 21.10 44.44
C VAL A 29 -20.39 20.23 43.21
N PHE A 30 -20.94 20.83 42.13
CA PHE A 30 -21.04 20.17 40.86
C PHE A 30 -19.66 20.25 40.13
N GLU A 31 -18.95 19.16 40.11
CA GLU A 31 -17.63 19.06 39.50
C GLU A 31 -17.69 18.18 38.24
N VAL A 32 -16.98 18.59 37.23
CA VAL A 32 -16.70 17.77 36.05
C VAL A 32 -15.22 17.46 36.04
N THR A 33 -14.91 16.18 36.10
CA THR A 33 -13.54 15.66 35.96
C THR A 33 -13.44 14.90 34.66
N GLN A 34 -12.26 14.87 34.12
CA GLN A 34 -11.92 14.06 32.97
C GLN A 34 -10.74 13.18 33.34
N ASP A 35 -10.91 11.87 33.19
CA ASP A 35 -9.81 10.93 33.37
C ASP A 35 -9.23 10.64 32.00
N TYR A 36 -7.99 11.04 31.87
CA TYR A 36 -7.16 10.81 30.74
C TYR A 36 -5.93 10.02 31.23
N ASN A 37 -5.87 8.77 30.79
CA ASN A 37 -4.80 7.86 31.20
C ASN A 37 -3.51 8.22 30.43
N GLY A 38 -2.79 9.24 30.95
CA GLY A 38 -1.77 10.08 30.33
C GLY A 38 -0.51 9.42 29.82
N GLU A 39 -0.48 8.14 29.50
CA GLU A 39 0.73 7.52 28.95
C GLU A 39 0.72 7.37 27.43
N LYS A 40 -0.45 7.26 26.79
CA LYS A 40 -0.54 7.16 25.30
C LYS A 40 -1.94 7.54 24.82
N ILE A 41 -2.04 8.50 23.93
CA ILE A 41 -3.30 8.83 23.26
C ILE A 41 -3.30 8.16 21.88
N TYR A 42 -4.18 7.19 21.72
CA TYR A 42 -4.44 6.52 20.44
C TYR A 42 -5.77 6.99 19.91
N HIS A 43 -5.87 7.33 18.64
CA HIS A 43 -7.14 7.64 18.04
C HIS A 43 -7.73 6.42 17.30
N PRO A 44 -9.00 6.26 17.44
CA PRO A 44 -9.92 7.07 18.26
C PRO A 44 -9.62 6.92 19.75
N THR A 45 -9.45 8.05 20.44
CA THR A 45 -9.19 8.05 21.89
C THR A 45 -10.50 8.19 22.67
N ALA A 46 -10.70 7.32 23.63
CA ALA A 46 -11.80 7.42 24.58
C ALA A 46 -11.42 8.37 25.71
N VAL A 47 -12.18 9.44 25.89
CA VAL A 47 -12.08 10.35 27.03
C VAL A 47 -13.31 10.16 27.92
N THR A 48 -13.08 9.80 29.17
CA THR A 48 -14.14 9.65 30.14
C THR A 48 -14.35 10.97 30.87
N ILE A 49 -15.57 11.48 30.82
CA ILE A 49 -16.04 12.67 31.51
C ILE A 49 -16.88 12.21 32.68
N GLU A 50 -16.50 12.62 33.86
CA GLU A 50 -17.23 12.30 35.08
C GLU A 50 -17.75 13.59 35.72
N TRP A 51 -18.90 13.51 36.37
CA TRP A 51 -19.47 14.62 37.13
C TRP A 51 -20.09 14.16 38.45
N SER A 52 -20.16 15.08 39.40
CA SER A 52 -20.70 14.80 40.71
C SER A 52 -22.20 14.51 40.64
N ASN A 53 -22.66 13.57 41.47
CA ASN A 53 -24.07 13.25 41.60
C ASN A 53 -24.79 14.38 42.35
N ILE A 54 -25.71 15.08 41.70
CA ILE A 54 -26.51 16.14 42.30
C ILE A 54 -28.00 15.79 42.15
N THR A 55 -28.71 15.84 43.25
CA THR A 55 -30.17 15.66 43.25
C THR A 55 -30.85 16.95 42.81
N ILE A 56 -31.50 16.95 41.67
CA ILE A 56 -32.22 18.11 41.12
C ILE A 56 -33.71 17.83 41.06
N LYS A 57 -34.48 18.76 41.58
CA LYS A 57 -35.94 18.73 41.46
C LYS A 57 -36.30 19.05 39.99
N ASN A 58 -37.18 18.22 39.40
CA ASN A 58 -37.63 18.34 38.03
C ASN A 58 -36.52 18.06 36.95
N PHE A 59 -35.56 17.21 37.25
CA PHE A 59 -34.55 16.81 36.30
C PHE A 59 -35.18 16.37 34.96
N LYS A 60 -34.56 16.80 33.83
CA LYS A 60 -34.94 16.41 32.49
C LYS A 60 -33.82 15.58 31.86
N GLU A 61 -32.64 16.14 31.77
CA GLU A 61 -31.48 15.49 31.11
C GLU A 61 -30.15 16.11 31.53
N PHE A 62 -29.06 15.37 31.35
CA PHE A 62 -27.72 15.94 31.20
C PHE A 62 -27.45 16.16 29.73
N LEU A 63 -26.93 17.32 29.36
CA LEU A 63 -26.41 17.63 28.03
C LEU A 63 -24.89 17.73 28.14
N VAL A 64 -24.21 16.80 27.47
CA VAL A 64 -22.74 16.78 27.40
C VAL A 64 -22.32 17.40 26.08
N GLU A 65 -21.46 18.41 26.13
CA GLU A 65 -20.96 19.11 24.97
C GLU A 65 -19.44 19.21 25.04
N ARG A 66 -18.82 19.21 23.85
CA ARG A 66 -17.37 19.38 23.65
C ARG A 66 -17.11 20.67 22.89
N SER A 67 -16.12 21.45 23.33
CA SER A 67 -15.69 22.64 22.60
C SER A 67 -14.78 22.25 21.44
N ILE A 68 -14.92 22.96 20.33
CA ILE A 68 -13.97 22.97 19.23
C ILE A 68 -13.51 24.41 19.04
N THR A 69 -12.20 24.64 19.07
CA THR A 69 -11.63 25.96 18.82
C THR A 69 -11.14 26.05 17.39
N ILE A 70 -11.76 26.94 16.60
CA ILE A 70 -11.39 27.22 15.21
C ILE A 70 -10.94 28.69 15.13
N GLY A 71 -9.64 28.90 15.02
CA GLY A 71 -9.06 30.25 15.13
C GLY A 71 -9.32 30.84 16.51
N ASP A 72 -9.93 32.04 16.57
CA ASP A 72 -10.28 32.72 17.84
C ASP A 72 -11.71 32.38 18.35
N SER A 73 -12.42 31.46 17.71
CA SER A 73 -13.80 31.11 18.02
C SER A 73 -13.90 29.74 18.64
N THR A 74 -14.62 29.65 19.77
CA THR A 74 -14.96 28.36 20.40
C THR A 74 -16.42 28.03 20.12
N ILE A 75 -16.66 26.88 19.53
CA ILE A 75 -17.99 26.32 19.24
C ILE A 75 -18.22 25.13 20.17
N TRP A 76 -19.41 24.97 20.68
CA TRP A 76 -19.80 23.83 21.50
C TRP A 76 -20.65 22.87 20.68
N GLU A 77 -20.21 21.62 20.61
CA GLU A 77 -20.90 20.53 19.92
C GLU A 77 -21.56 19.59 20.93
N GLU A 78 -22.81 19.28 20.70
CA GLU A 78 -23.54 18.28 21.49
C GLU A 78 -22.93 16.90 21.24
N ARG A 79 -22.56 16.21 22.31
CA ARG A 79 -22.01 14.84 22.27
C ARG A 79 -23.03 13.82 22.78
N ALA A 80 -23.77 14.14 23.82
CA ALA A 80 -24.78 13.23 24.37
C ALA A 80 -25.89 13.98 25.11
N ARG A 81 -27.09 13.37 25.12
CA ARG A 81 -28.22 13.67 26.03
C ARG A 81 -28.49 12.44 26.88
N ILE A 82 -28.37 12.57 28.19
CA ILE A 82 -28.48 11.46 29.13
C ILE A 82 -29.70 11.72 30.02
N LEU A 83 -30.70 10.85 29.91
CA LEU A 83 -31.99 10.99 30.63
C LEU A 83 -31.96 10.36 32.02
N ASP A 84 -30.97 9.56 32.33
CA ASP A 84 -30.82 8.94 33.65
C ASP A 84 -30.15 9.93 34.62
N SER A 85 -30.96 10.38 35.62
CA SER A 85 -30.50 11.32 36.64
C SER A 85 -29.44 10.75 37.60
N LEU A 86 -29.17 9.43 37.55
CA LEU A 86 -28.16 8.78 38.35
C LEU A 86 -26.84 8.58 37.57
N SER A 87 -26.85 8.88 36.29
CA SER A 87 -25.64 8.80 35.47
C SER A 87 -24.68 9.92 35.87
N THR A 88 -23.44 9.54 36.09
CA THR A 88 -22.35 10.47 36.46
C THR A 88 -21.14 10.35 35.51
N VAL A 89 -21.29 9.62 34.40
CA VAL A 89 -20.18 9.33 33.48
C VAL A 89 -20.65 9.31 32.04
N TYR A 90 -19.80 9.82 31.16
CA TYR A 90 -19.92 9.69 29.71
C TYR A 90 -18.54 9.48 29.09
N THR A 91 -18.45 8.62 28.07
CA THR A 91 -17.21 8.42 27.31
C THR A 91 -17.39 8.98 25.91
N ASP A 92 -16.58 9.99 25.57
CA ASP A 92 -16.47 10.54 24.22
C ASP A 92 -15.33 9.89 23.47
N THR A 93 -15.48 9.82 22.14
CA THR A 93 -14.42 9.35 21.23
C THR A 93 -13.86 10.53 20.46
N ILE A 94 -12.56 10.72 20.53
CA ILE A 94 -11.85 11.83 19.89
C ILE A 94 -11.04 11.29 18.72
N ASP A 95 -11.29 11.83 17.54
CA ASP A 95 -10.61 11.46 16.29
C ASP A 95 -9.61 12.53 15.81
N ASP A 96 -9.60 13.70 16.44
CA ASP A 96 -8.85 14.87 16.00
C ASP A 96 -7.88 15.42 17.04
N ASP A 97 -6.87 16.13 16.51
CA ASP A 97 -5.88 16.87 17.29
C ASP A 97 -6.43 18.22 17.68
N ALA A 98 -6.81 18.40 18.91
CA ALA A 98 -7.23 19.72 19.37
C ALA A 98 -7.13 19.88 20.88
N THR A 99 -7.23 21.11 21.33
CA THR A 99 -7.54 21.39 22.72
C THR A 99 -9.05 21.35 22.86
N PHE A 100 -9.54 20.42 23.66
CA PHE A 100 -10.95 20.26 23.95
C PHE A 100 -11.25 20.74 25.37
N GLN A 101 -12.45 21.23 25.56
CA GLN A 101 -13.03 21.44 26.85
C GLN A 101 -14.43 20.84 26.86
N TYR A 102 -14.76 20.13 27.90
CA TYR A 102 -16.10 19.59 28.06
C TYR A 102 -16.92 20.50 28.99
N ARG A 103 -18.21 20.53 28.75
CA ARG A 103 -19.17 21.03 29.70
C ARG A 103 -20.35 20.09 29.85
N VAL A 104 -20.84 19.95 31.04
CA VAL A 104 -22.05 19.20 31.33
C VAL A 104 -23.11 20.19 31.82
N GLN A 105 -24.22 20.21 31.12
CA GLN A 105 -25.35 21.01 31.50
C GLN A 105 -26.40 20.09 32.11
N ILE A 106 -26.91 20.46 33.26
CA ILE A 106 -28.10 19.84 33.88
C ILE A 106 -29.29 20.63 33.43
N VAL A 107 -30.20 20.01 32.71
CA VAL A 107 -31.42 20.65 32.19
C VAL A 107 -32.62 20.16 32.97
N ASP A 108 -33.49 21.07 33.43
CA ASP A 108 -34.75 20.73 34.05
C ASP A 108 -35.92 20.72 33.05
N LYS A 109 -37.11 20.37 33.50
CA LYS A 109 -38.32 20.31 32.66
C LYS A 109 -38.82 21.66 32.16
N ASP A 110 -38.32 22.74 32.71
CA ASP A 110 -38.66 24.12 32.34
C ASP A 110 -37.55 24.71 31.43
N ASP A 111 -36.63 23.85 30.92
CA ASP A 111 -35.49 24.18 30.09
C ASP A 111 -34.51 25.18 30.74
N GLN A 112 -34.47 25.23 32.05
CA GLN A 112 -33.44 25.93 32.80
C GLN A 112 -32.25 25.02 32.99
N PHE A 113 -31.04 25.57 33.07
CA PHE A 113 -29.84 24.75 33.15
C PHE A 113 -28.81 25.29 34.14
N ILE A 114 -28.04 24.34 34.70
CA ILE A 114 -26.82 24.57 35.48
C ILE A 114 -25.69 24.01 34.65
N VAL A 115 -24.62 24.78 34.50
CA VAL A 115 -23.49 24.39 33.66
C VAL A 115 -22.22 24.23 34.49
N ALA A 116 -21.54 23.13 34.33
CA ALA A 116 -20.17 22.96 34.82
C ALA A 116 -19.23 22.70 33.64
N HIS A 117 -18.04 23.24 33.71
CA HIS A 117 -17.00 23.10 32.70
C HIS A 117 -15.84 22.26 33.24
N SER A 118 -15.28 21.39 32.41
CA SER A 118 -13.98 20.81 32.70
C SER A 118 -12.87 21.85 32.46
N GLU A 119 -11.70 21.59 32.98
CA GLU A 119 -10.51 22.27 32.47
C GLU A 119 -10.27 21.93 30.99
N PRO A 120 -9.60 22.81 30.26
CA PRO A 120 -9.17 22.49 28.91
C PRO A 120 -8.28 21.24 28.90
N LEU A 121 -8.74 20.22 28.19
CA LEU A 121 -7.95 19.02 27.91
C LEU A 121 -7.15 19.27 26.64
N ILE A 122 -5.86 19.39 26.77
CA ILE A 122 -4.98 19.32 25.63
C ILE A 122 -4.82 17.82 25.34
N VAL A 123 -5.51 17.34 24.31
CA VAL A 123 -5.26 16.03 23.74
C VAL A 123 -4.08 16.21 22.78
N PRO A 124 -2.85 15.86 23.18
CA PRO A 124 -1.74 15.90 22.23
C PRO A 124 -2.06 14.92 21.12
N ASN A 125 -1.84 15.35 19.89
CA ASN A 125 -1.90 14.47 18.74
C ASN A 125 -0.81 13.40 18.86
N VAL A 126 -1.16 12.24 19.35
CA VAL A 126 -0.23 11.11 19.47
C VAL A 126 -0.67 9.91 18.66
N GLN A 127 -1.66 10.07 17.76
CA GLN A 127 -1.88 9.08 16.71
C GLN A 127 -0.85 9.13 15.62
N ALA A 128 -0.22 10.24 15.45
CA ALA A 128 0.76 10.40 14.42
C ALA A 128 1.90 11.23 14.94
N LEU A 129 2.97 10.57 15.26
CA LEU A 129 4.24 11.26 15.45
C LEU A 129 4.62 11.94 14.14
N ARG A 130 4.96 13.22 14.20
CA ARG A 130 5.26 14.03 13.02
C ARG A 130 6.76 14.19 12.84
N VAL A 131 7.22 13.94 11.65
CA VAL A 131 8.62 14.12 11.27
C VAL A 131 8.69 15.23 10.24
N PRO A 132 9.44 16.34 10.46
CA PRO A 132 10.45 16.52 11.52
C PRO A 132 9.93 17.22 12.77
N ASN A 133 8.64 17.45 12.96
CA ASN A 133 8.13 18.32 14.02
C ASN A 133 8.33 17.76 15.43
N ASP A 134 7.99 16.48 15.64
CA ASP A 134 8.08 15.82 16.94
C ASP A 134 9.39 15.04 17.08
N TYR A 135 9.91 14.53 15.95
CA TYR A 135 11.16 13.80 15.85
C TYR A 135 11.94 14.23 14.63
N GLU A 136 13.25 14.39 14.76
CA GLU A 136 14.13 14.87 13.71
C GLU A 136 14.14 13.96 12.47
N ASN A 137 14.01 12.64 12.66
CA ASN A 137 14.02 11.68 11.58
C ASN A 137 13.00 10.52 11.79
N PRO A 138 12.64 9.78 10.71
CA PRO A 138 11.66 8.70 10.78
C PRO A 138 12.01 7.57 11.74
N GLN A 139 13.30 7.20 11.86
CA GLN A 139 13.71 6.11 12.75
C GLN A 139 13.48 6.46 14.21
N ASN A 140 13.86 7.67 14.61
CA ASN A 140 13.67 8.12 16.00
C ASN A 140 12.18 8.17 16.38
N ALA A 141 11.30 8.52 15.44
CA ALA A 141 9.86 8.48 15.64
C ALA A 141 9.37 7.04 15.82
N PHE A 142 9.81 6.13 14.95
CA PHE A 142 9.43 4.72 15.00
C PHE A 142 9.94 4.01 16.28
N ASP A 143 11.18 4.30 16.67
CA ASP A 143 11.81 3.70 17.86
C ASP A 143 11.28 4.28 19.17
N SER A 144 10.46 5.33 19.08
CA SER A 144 9.94 5.96 20.28
C SER A 144 9.01 5.01 21.05
N LYS A 145 8.97 5.21 22.36
CA LYS A 145 8.04 4.48 23.24
C LYS A 145 6.57 4.86 23.03
N PHE A 146 6.31 5.84 22.16
CA PHE A 146 4.97 6.35 21.87
C PHE A 146 4.35 5.76 20.62
N ILE A 147 5.06 4.90 19.89
CA ILE A 147 4.54 4.15 18.75
C ILE A 147 4.30 2.70 19.15
N ASP A 148 3.07 2.25 18.95
CA ASP A 148 2.63 0.85 19.08
C ASP A 148 2.00 0.35 17.79
N ASP A 149 1.52 -0.90 17.79
CA ASP A 149 0.78 -1.50 16.68
C ASP A 149 -0.48 -0.68 16.34
N GLY A 150 -0.68 -0.35 15.07
CA GLY A 150 -1.77 0.46 14.56
C GLY A 150 -1.51 1.96 14.46
N ASP A 151 -0.41 2.44 15.04
CA ASP A 151 -0.07 3.86 15.03
C ASP A 151 0.48 4.36 13.69
N THR A 152 0.53 5.68 13.55
CA THR A 152 1.03 6.33 12.32
C THR A 152 2.19 7.27 12.62
N VAL A 153 3.25 7.18 11.81
CA VAL A 153 4.30 8.20 11.69
C VAL A 153 4.03 9.04 10.46
N LYS A 154 3.66 10.30 10.62
CA LYS A 154 3.40 11.27 9.53
C LYS A 154 4.70 11.92 9.09
N ILE A 155 5.06 11.72 7.83
CA ILE A 155 6.29 12.26 7.26
C ILE A 155 5.96 13.48 6.41
N TYR A 156 6.47 14.62 6.80
CA TYR A 156 6.34 15.87 6.04
C TYR A 156 7.31 15.92 4.86
N PRO A 157 7.08 16.81 3.88
CA PRO A 157 7.97 16.94 2.73
C PRO A 157 9.42 17.20 3.13
N GLY A 158 10.33 16.50 2.50
CA GLY A 158 11.77 16.64 2.77
C GLY A 158 12.56 15.44 2.25
N LEU A 159 13.88 15.53 2.40
CA LEU A 159 14.80 14.43 2.17
C LEU A 159 15.32 13.93 3.53
N TYR A 160 14.98 12.71 3.86
CA TYR A 160 15.43 12.02 5.04
C TYR A 160 16.49 10.98 4.62
N GLN A 161 17.71 11.16 5.07
CA GLN A 161 18.82 10.27 4.75
C GLN A 161 19.06 9.27 5.88
N GLY A 162 19.22 8.00 5.51
CA GLY A 162 19.48 6.94 6.47
C GLY A 162 19.18 5.55 5.91
N HIS A 163 19.40 4.57 6.77
CA HIS A 163 18.91 3.21 6.64
C HIS A 163 17.84 3.05 7.73
N PHE A 164 16.59 2.92 7.33
CA PHE A 164 15.45 2.87 8.24
C PHE A 164 15.03 1.42 8.45
N GLU A 165 14.92 1.01 9.70
CA GLU A 165 14.49 -0.34 10.08
C GLU A 165 13.16 -0.25 10.85
N PHE A 166 12.04 -0.51 10.14
CA PHE A 166 10.70 -0.56 10.71
C PHE A 166 10.35 -2.03 10.95
N MET A 167 10.72 -2.51 12.12
CA MET A 167 10.60 -3.91 12.50
C MET A 167 9.86 -4.02 13.84
N ASP A 168 9.22 -5.16 14.06
CA ASP A 168 8.61 -5.52 15.34
C ASP A 168 7.34 -4.75 15.77
N LYS A 169 6.84 -3.83 14.92
CA LYS A 169 5.57 -3.13 15.13
C LYS A 169 4.68 -3.31 13.90
N ASP A 170 3.41 -2.98 14.01
CA ASP A 170 2.47 -2.87 12.90
C ASP A 170 2.06 -1.40 12.76
N ALA A 171 3.00 -0.56 12.36
CA ALA A 171 2.80 0.88 12.26
C ALA A 171 2.67 1.36 10.81
N VAL A 172 2.05 2.52 10.61
CA VAL A 172 1.93 3.16 9.31
C VAL A 172 2.91 4.31 9.18
N ILE A 173 3.88 4.19 8.31
CA ILE A 173 4.82 5.27 7.96
C ILE A 173 4.30 5.95 6.69
N ARG A 174 3.70 7.13 6.84
CA ARG A 174 2.94 7.79 5.77
C ARG A 174 3.43 9.20 5.47
N ALA A 175 3.70 9.48 4.18
CA ALA A 175 3.83 10.86 3.73
C ALA A 175 2.48 11.58 3.75
N ILE A 176 2.48 12.83 4.20
CA ILE A 176 1.26 13.67 4.23
C ILE A 176 0.95 14.34 2.89
N THR A 177 1.81 14.15 1.90
CA THR A 177 1.73 14.75 0.56
C THR A 177 2.04 13.71 -0.52
N ILE A 178 2.20 14.19 -1.76
CA ILE A 178 2.57 13.34 -2.89
C ILE A 178 3.99 12.75 -2.73
N PRO A 179 4.25 11.55 -3.26
CA PRO A 179 5.53 10.85 -3.07
C PRO A 179 6.75 11.62 -3.59
N GLU A 180 6.57 12.45 -4.61
CA GLU A 180 7.66 13.13 -5.31
C GLU A 180 8.44 14.09 -4.42
N ILE A 181 7.86 14.60 -3.35
CA ILE A 181 8.47 15.60 -2.46
C ILE A 181 8.79 15.08 -1.05
N THR A 182 8.49 13.82 -0.75
CA THR A 182 8.84 13.18 0.51
C THR A 182 9.72 11.97 0.23
N LEU A 183 11.03 12.12 0.45
CA LEU A 183 12.04 11.19 0.00
C LEU A 183 12.79 10.54 1.17
N PHE A 184 12.88 9.21 1.15
CA PHE A 184 13.84 8.46 1.93
C PHE A 184 15.02 8.11 1.04
N GLY A 185 16.19 8.63 1.37
CA GLY A 185 17.44 8.41 0.64
C GLY A 185 18.44 7.61 1.45
N ALA A 186 19.23 6.78 0.77
CA ALA A 186 20.31 6.06 1.44
C ALA A 186 21.36 7.04 1.97
N ASP A 187 21.89 6.70 3.12
CA ASP A 187 23.14 7.28 3.62
C ASP A 187 24.35 6.52 3.00
N VAL A 188 25.55 6.93 3.37
CA VAL A 188 26.78 6.29 2.92
C VAL A 188 26.87 4.89 3.53
N GLY A 189 27.03 3.88 2.68
CA GLY A 189 27.21 2.50 3.11
C GLY A 189 26.40 1.48 2.33
N LEU A 190 26.59 0.22 2.67
CA LEU A 190 25.86 -0.91 2.07
C LEU A 190 24.64 -1.24 2.92
N GLY A 191 23.45 -1.03 2.37
CA GLY A 191 22.19 -1.35 3.02
C GLY A 191 20.98 -0.94 2.21
N SER A 192 19.83 -1.55 2.49
CA SER A 192 18.53 -1.08 1.99
C SER A 192 18.20 0.28 2.61
N VAL A 193 17.51 1.14 1.88
CA VAL A 193 16.99 2.39 2.46
C VAL A 193 15.97 2.09 3.56
N VAL A 194 15.10 1.11 3.31
CA VAL A 194 14.09 0.66 4.27
C VAL A 194 14.15 -0.85 4.42
N LYS A 195 14.11 -1.32 5.67
CA LYS A 195 13.78 -2.70 6.04
C LYS A 195 12.50 -2.68 6.85
N MET A 196 11.58 -3.61 6.58
CA MET A 196 10.28 -3.67 7.24
C MET A 196 9.70 -5.09 7.24
N ASN A 197 8.83 -5.40 8.20
CA ASN A 197 8.23 -6.74 8.29
C ASN A 197 6.70 -6.80 8.38
N ARG A 198 6.05 -5.93 9.15
CA ARG A 198 4.58 -5.91 9.32
C ARG A 198 3.98 -4.54 9.03
N ASP A 199 4.83 -3.57 8.88
CA ASP A 199 4.46 -2.17 8.75
C ASP A 199 3.86 -1.82 7.40
N THR A 200 3.17 -0.69 7.33
CA THR A 200 2.74 -0.07 6.09
C THR A 200 3.59 1.13 5.75
N LEU A 201 4.18 1.14 4.57
CA LEU A 201 4.91 2.28 4.01
C LEU A 201 4.07 2.94 2.92
N GLU A 202 3.66 4.20 3.09
CA GLU A 202 2.72 4.85 2.17
C GLU A 202 3.17 6.24 1.71
N GLY A 203 3.10 6.47 0.40
CA GLY A 203 3.22 7.80 -0.20
C GLY A 203 4.63 8.37 -0.26
N LEU A 204 5.67 7.55 -0.25
CA LEU A 204 7.08 7.95 -0.18
C LEU A 204 7.85 7.66 -1.47
N THR A 205 8.88 8.43 -1.75
CA THR A 205 9.92 8.07 -2.73
C THR A 205 11.13 7.46 -2.02
N ILE A 206 11.51 6.25 -2.42
CA ILE A 206 12.67 5.52 -1.91
C ILE A 206 13.77 5.54 -2.97
N ILE A 207 14.94 6.11 -2.62
CA ILE A 207 15.98 6.42 -3.61
C ILE A 207 17.40 6.18 -3.10
N GLY A 208 18.27 5.74 -3.99
CA GLY A 208 19.72 5.74 -3.76
C GLY A 208 20.23 4.56 -2.94
N GLY A 209 19.38 3.59 -2.60
CA GLY A 209 19.77 2.41 -1.83
C GLY A 209 20.82 1.55 -2.56
N TYR A 210 21.76 1.01 -1.79
CA TYR A 210 22.87 0.21 -2.27
C TYR A 210 23.06 -1.00 -1.35
N ALA A 211 22.49 -2.14 -1.67
CA ALA A 211 22.44 -3.33 -0.80
C ALA A 211 22.84 -4.62 -1.52
N LEU A 212 22.99 -5.69 -0.77
CA LEU A 212 23.16 -7.04 -1.36
C LEU A 212 21.85 -7.56 -1.95
N SER A 213 20.72 -7.17 -1.35
CA SER A 213 19.37 -7.49 -1.83
C SER A 213 18.39 -6.41 -1.39
N GLY A 214 17.35 -6.17 -2.19
CA GLY A 214 16.37 -5.15 -1.89
C GLY A 214 16.99 -3.77 -1.74
N GLY A 215 17.68 -3.26 -2.77
CA GLY A 215 18.45 -2.02 -2.68
C GLY A 215 17.66 -0.84 -2.10
N GLY A 216 16.42 -0.64 -2.54
CA GLY A 216 15.52 0.35 -1.95
C GLY A 216 14.83 -0.16 -0.70
N ILE A 217 14.13 -1.28 -0.82
CA ILE A 217 13.31 -1.85 0.27
C ILE A 217 13.60 -3.35 0.42
N PHE A 218 13.80 -3.77 1.64
CA PHE A 218 13.75 -5.17 2.05
C PHE A 218 12.49 -5.34 2.91
N ALA A 219 11.48 -6.02 2.37
CA ALA A 219 10.19 -6.22 3.02
C ALA A 219 9.94 -7.72 3.23
N GLU A 220 9.62 -8.11 4.44
CA GLU A 220 9.28 -9.49 4.80
C GLU A 220 7.98 -9.55 5.59
N GLY A 221 7.54 -10.74 5.95
CA GLY A 221 6.30 -10.94 6.70
C GLY A 221 5.08 -10.42 5.94
N THR A 222 4.25 -9.65 6.63
CA THR A 222 3.02 -9.07 6.09
C THR A 222 3.15 -7.59 5.70
N ALA A 223 4.37 -7.13 5.44
CA ALA A 223 4.66 -5.74 5.07
C ALA A 223 3.82 -5.25 3.88
N VAL A 224 3.33 -4.02 3.96
CA VAL A 224 2.55 -3.37 2.89
C VAL A 224 3.25 -2.13 2.38
N ILE A 225 3.52 -2.07 1.08
CA ILE A 225 4.10 -0.90 0.41
C ILE A 225 3.04 -0.33 -0.52
N LYS A 226 2.62 0.91 -0.28
CA LYS A 226 1.47 1.49 -0.96
C LYS A 226 1.75 2.91 -1.45
N ASN A 227 1.29 3.23 -2.67
CA ASN A 227 1.41 4.57 -3.26
C ASN A 227 2.85 5.13 -3.28
N CYS A 228 3.88 4.28 -3.35
CA CYS A 228 5.29 4.66 -3.28
C CYS A 228 5.96 4.71 -4.66
N ILE A 229 7.03 5.51 -4.75
CA ILE A 229 7.94 5.52 -5.90
C ILE A 229 9.29 4.96 -5.47
N ILE A 230 9.67 3.81 -5.98
CA ILE A 230 10.94 3.16 -5.67
C ILE A 230 11.85 3.28 -6.88
N ARG A 231 12.89 4.13 -6.79
CA ARG A 231 13.70 4.47 -7.95
C ARG A 231 15.18 4.63 -7.68
N ARG A 232 16.02 4.29 -8.71
CA ARG A 232 17.48 4.45 -8.68
C ARG A 232 18.14 3.77 -7.50
N ASN A 233 17.60 2.63 -7.08
CA ASN A 233 18.19 1.76 -6.07
C ASN A 233 18.97 0.64 -6.76
N ARG A 234 19.92 0.04 -6.05
CA ARG A 234 20.83 -0.94 -6.62
C ARG A 234 21.07 -2.12 -5.68
N ALA A 235 20.96 -3.33 -6.23
CA ALA A 235 21.46 -4.55 -5.58
C ALA A 235 22.79 -4.99 -6.21
N VAL A 236 23.77 -5.25 -5.35
CA VAL A 236 25.16 -5.55 -5.75
C VAL A 236 25.64 -6.87 -5.19
N ILE A 237 26.57 -7.47 -5.88
CA ILE A 237 27.27 -8.67 -5.42
C ILE A 237 28.40 -8.25 -4.46
N ASN A 238 28.46 -8.89 -3.30
CA ASN A 238 29.64 -8.80 -2.46
C ASN A 238 30.72 -9.74 -3.03
N GLU A 239 31.79 -9.18 -3.57
CA GLU A 239 32.89 -9.91 -4.22
C GLU A 239 33.69 -10.78 -3.24
N THR A 240 33.69 -10.43 -1.97
CA THR A 240 34.39 -11.17 -0.91
C THR A 240 33.57 -12.32 -0.34
N ALA A 241 32.25 -12.30 -0.57
CA ALA A 241 31.36 -13.38 -0.17
C ALA A 241 31.26 -14.43 -1.27
N ASN A 242 30.90 -15.66 -0.91
CA ASN A 242 30.57 -16.68 -1.91
C ASN A 242 29.42 -16.17 -2.79
N ILE A 243 29.68 -15.98 -4.09
CA ILE A 243 28.72 -15.46 -5.08
C ILE A 243 27.43 -16.28 -5.12
N GLN A 244 27.47 -17.53 -4.67
CA GLN A 244 26.31 -18.42 -4.63
C GLN A 244 25.39 -18.21 -3.43
N ILE A 245 25.75 -17.34 -2.47
CA ILE A 245 24.87 -17.03 -1.34
C ILE A 245 23.67 -16.24 -1.89
N TYR A 246 22.52 -16.85 -1.82
CA TYR A 246 21.22 -16.22 -2.14
C TYR A 246 20.79 -15.30 -0.98
N PRO A 247 20.23 -14.12 -1.23
CA PRO A 247 19.93 -13.44 -2.50
C PRO A 247 20.93 -12.35 -2.92
N ASN A 248 22.20 -12.64 -3.02
CA ASN A 248 23.29 -11.70 -3.31
C ASN A 248 23.19 -11.08 -4.74
N GLY A 249 23.09 -9.76 -4.83
CA GLY A 249 22.97 -9.01 -6.09
C GLY A 249 21.58 -9.00 -6.72
N MET A 250 20.50 -9.25 -5.94
CA MET A 250 19.15 -9.42 -6.44
C MET A 250 18.17 -8.40 -5.86
N GLY A 251 17.10 -8.06 -6.61
CA GLY A 251 16.07 -7.12 -6.16
C GLY A 251 16.59 -5.68 -6.05
N GLY A 252 16.97 -5.07 -7.18
CA GLY A 252 17.57 -3.72 -7.18
C GLY A 252 16.71 -2.67 -6.52
N GLY A 253 15.40 -2.67 -6.77
CA GLY A 253 14.44 -1.81 -6.11
C GLY A 253 13.95 -2.39 -4.80
N ILE A 254 13.37 -3.59 -4.86
CA ILE A 254 12.66 -4.22 -3.74
C ILE A 254 12.99 -5.71 -3.67
N TYR A 255 13.09 -6.23 -2.46
CA TYR A 255 12.93 -7.64 -2.17
C TYR A 255 11.66 -7.82 -1.31
N LEU A 256 10.66 -8.52 -1.88
CA LEU A 256 9.44 -8.96 -1.19
C LEU A 256 9.62 -10.42 -0.77
N LYS A 257 9.56 -10.68 0.51
CA LYS A 257 9.70 -12.01 1.10
C LYS A 257 8.43 -12.35 1.89
N GLU A 258 8.03 -13.62 1.87
CA GLU A 258 6.86 -14.13 2.58
C GLU A 258 5.52 -13.57 2.03
N ASP A 259 4.68 -12.93 2.85
CA ASP A 259 3.32 -12.50 2.50
C ASP A 259 3.21 -10.99 2.22
N ALA A 260 4.31 -10.35 1.78
CA ALA A 260 4.37 -8.91 1.56
C ALA A 260 3.50 -8.45 0.37
N LYS A 261 2.98 -7.21 0.44
CA LYS A 261 2.10 -6.63 -0.57
C LYS A 261 2.65 -5.32 -1.14
N LEU A 262 2.51 -5.18 -2.46
CA LEU A 262 2.87 -3.98 -3.19
C LEU A 262 1.64 -3.44 -3.93
N ILE A 263 1.19 -2.23 -3.58
CA ILE A 263 -0.08 -1.68 -4.06
C ILE A 263 0.11 -0.28 -4.63
N SER A 264 -0.34 -0.03 -5.85
CA SER A 264 -0.33 1.29 -6.49
C SER A 264 1.04 1.97 -6.51
N CYS A 265 2.11 1.19 -6.64
CA CYS A 265 3.48 1.68 -6.60
C CYS A 265 4.11 1.83 -8.00
N ARG A 266 5.11 2.70 -8.09
CA ARG A 266 5.97 2.78 -9.27
C ARG A 266 7.41 2.36 -8.94
N ILE A 267 7.87 1.29 -9.58
CA ILE A 267 9.22 0.73 -9.42
C ILE A 267 9.99 1.01 -10.70
N THR A 268 10.90 1.99 -10.67
CA THR A 268 11.50 2.49 -11.90
C THR A 268 12.99 2.78 -11.79
N ARG A 269 13.74 2.47 -12.87
CA ARG A 269 15.17 2.77 -12.97
C ARG A 269 15.99 2.16 -11.84
N ASN A 270 15.56 1.03 -11.29
CA ASN A 270 16.35 0.26 -10.36
C ASN A 270 17.26 -0.72 -11.11
N HIS A 271 18.29 -1.17 -10.44
CA HIS A 271 19.34 -1.97 -11.03
C HIS A 271 19.77 -3.11 -10.13
N SER A 272 19.96 -4.30 -10.68
CA SER A 272 20.60 -5.42 -10.00
C SER A 272 21.77 -5.97 -10.80
N GLN A 273 22.70 -6.62 -10.10
CA GLN A 273 23.83 -7.31 -10.77
C GLN A 273 23.50 -8.75 -11.14
N ARG A 274 22.39 -9.32 -10.64
CA ARG A 274 21.94 -10.67 -10.99
C ARG A 274 20.48 -10.66 -11.43
N GLU A 275 19.54 -10.94 -10.55
CA GLU A 275 18.13 -11.16 -10.86
C GLU A 275 17.26 -10.09 -10.21
N GLY A 276 16.07 -9.83 -10.79
CA GLY A 276 15.13 -8.86 -10.25
C GLY A 276 15.65 -7.42 -10.26
N GLY A 277 15.88 -6.82 -11.42
CA GLY A 277 16.34 -5.43 -11.52
C GLY A 277 15.45 -4.45 -10.75
N GLY A 278 14.13 -4.60 -10.88
CA GLY A 278 13.12 -3.91 -10.09
C GLY A 278 12.80 -4.64 -8.80
N ILE A 279 12.33 -5.88 -8.92
CA ILE A 279 11.74 -6.64 -7.81
C ILE A 279 12.29 -8.07 -7.78
N LEU A 280 12.62 -8.54 -6.58
CA LEU A 280 12.76 -9.94 -6.22
C LEU A 280 11.58 -10.34 -5.36
N THR A 281 10.95 -11.50 -5.63
CA THR A 281 9.93 -12.08 -4.75
C THR A 281 10.29 -13.50 -4.33
N ASP A 282 10.03 -13.82 -3.05
CA ASP A 282 10.23 -15.16 -2.50
C ASP A 282 9.20 -15.39 -1.37
N GLY A 283 8.17 -16.16 -1.66
CA GLY A 283 7.00 -16.37 -0.78
C GLY A 283 5.69 -16.01 -1.47
N ASN A 284 4.62 -15.89 -0.68
CA ASN A 284 3.30 -15.59 -1.21
C ASN A 284 3.08 -14.07 -1.22
N ASN A 285 3.21 -13.47 -2.38
CA ASN A 285 3.18 -12.02 -2.50
C ASN A 285 2.03 -11.53 -3.38
N GLU A 286 1.60 -10.30 -3.16
CA GLU A 286 0.61 -9.64 -4.02
C GLU A 286 1.21 -8.35 -4.64
N ILE A 287 1.00 -8.15 -5.94
CA ILE A 287 1.39 -6.93 -6.65
C ILE A 287 0.18 -6.40 -7.43
N LEU A 288 -0.38 -5.29 -6.97
CA LEU A 288 -1.65 -4.75 -7.44
C LEU A 288 -1.49 -3.31 -7.93
N ASN A 289 -2.07 -2.99 -9.08
CA ASN A 289 -2.13 -1.62 -9.63
C ASN A 289 -0.76 -0.92 -9.79
N CYS A 290 0.30 -1.68 -10.07
CA CYS A 290 1.67 -1.16 -10.09
C CYS A 290 2.18 -0.82 -11.49
N THR A 291 3.21 0.02 -11.53
CA THR A 291 4.01 0.24 -12.74
C THR A 291 5.48 -0.13 -12.48
N ILE A 292 5.98 -1.11 -13.21
CA ILE A 292 7.35 -1.62 -13.09
C ILE A 292 8.05 -1.32 -14.40
N ASP A 293 8.79 -0.19 -14.44
CA ASP A 293 9.31 0.32 -15.71
C ASP A 293 10.78 0.69 -15.68
N ASN A 294 11.46 0.52 -16.81
CA ASN A 294 12.85 0.93 -17.01
C ASN A 294 13.86 0.32 -16.00
N ASN A 295 13.52 -0.80 -15.38
CA ASN A 295 14.47 -1.51 -14.52
C ASN A 295 15.45 -2.32 -15.36
N ASN A 296 16.67 -2.51 -14.87
CA ASN A 296 17.76 -3.07 -15.65
C ASN A 296 18.58 -4.08 -14.85
N ILE A 297 19.08 -5.07 -15.55
CA ILE A 297 20.12 -5.97 -15.04
C ILE A 297 21.38 -5.78 -15.88
N TYR A 298 22.46 -5.44 -15.20
CA TYR A 298 23.77 -5.35 -15.81
C TYR A 298 24.82 -5.88 -14.85
N SER A 299 25.57 -6.87 -15.28
CA SER A 299 26.70 -7.40 -14.53
C SER A 299 27.88 -7.62 -15.45
N ALA A 300 29.05 -7.36 -14.93
CA ALA A 300 30.32 -7.71 -15.58
C ALA A 300 30.77 -9.17 -15.30
N TYR A 301 30.02 -9.88 -14.44
CA TYR A 301 30.41 -11.24 -14.04
C TYR A 301 30.02 -12.27 -15.08
N VAL A 302 31.01 -13.00 -15.56
CA VAL A 302 30.82 -14.13 -16.49
C VAL A 302 30.20 -15.30 -15.72
N GLY A 303 29.13 -15.87 -16.25
CA GLY A 303 28.48 -17.07 -15.70
C GLY A 303 27.34 -16.78 -14.70
N ALA A 304 26.99 -15.50 -14.41
CA ALA A 304 25.80 -15.18 -13.67
C ALA A 304 24.54 -15.32 -14.56
N THR A 305 23.45 -15.82 -13.97
CA THR A 305 22.13 -15.79 -14.61
C THR A 305 21.55 -14.39 -14.50
N TYR A 306 21.10 -13.85 -15.61
CA TYR A 306 20.52 -12.49 -15.67
C TYR A 306 19.08 -12.63 -16.08
N SER A 307 18.15 -12.54 -15.13
CA SER A 307 16.75 -12.75 -15.46
C SER A 307 15.79 -11.94 -14.61
N GLY A 308 14.64 -11.61 -15.21
CA GLY A 308 13.60 -10.84 -14.55
C GLY A 308 14.00 -9.40 -14.28
N ALA A 309 14.33 -8.61 -15.33
CA ALA A 309 14.73 -7.21 -15.10
C ALA A 309 13.64 -6.38 -14.44
N GLY A 310 12.37 -6.60 -14.75
CA GLY A 310 11.24 -6.05 -13.99
C GLY A 310 11.06 -6.77 -12.67
N LEU A 311 10.86 -8.08 -12.74
CA LEU A 311 10.59 -8.95 -11.60
C LEU A 311 11.23 -10.32 -11.77
N HIS A 312 11.86 -10.82 -10.72
CA HIS A 312 12.26 -12.21 -10.56
C HIS A 312 11.48 -12.84 -9.41
N GLN A 313 10.80 -13.97 -9.68
CA GLN A 313 10.14 -14.78 -8.65
C GLN A 313 10.97 -16.05 -8.42
N GLU A 314 11.43 -16.23 -7.18
CA GLU A 314 12.19 -17.40 -6.77
C GLU A 314 11.29 -18.51 -6.22
N GLY A 315 10.31 -18.16 -5.35
CA GLY A 315 9.46 -19.13 -4.67
C GLY A 315 8.04 -18.62 -4.40
N GLY A 316 7.22 -19.48 -3.81
CA GLY A 316 5.86 -19.17 -3.35
C GLY A 316 4.82 -18.97 -4.46
N VAL A 317 3.74 -18.30 -4.11
CA VAL A 317 2.65 -17.92 -5.01
C VAL A 317 2.66 -16.39 -5.20
N LEU A 318 2.76 -15.93 -6.43
CA LEU A 318 2.67 -14.50 -6.74
C LEU A 318 1.34 -14.20 -7.44
N VAL A 319 0.53 -13.34 -6.84
CA VAL A 319 -0.71 -12.84 -7.45
C VAL A 319 -0.48 -11.43 -7.97
N MET A 320 -0.73 -11.21 -9.27
CA MET A 320 -0.60 -9.89 -9.88
C MET A 320 -1.87 -9.48 -10.61
N ARG A 321 -2.30 -8.23 -10.39
CA ARG A 321 -3.43 -7.63 -11.12
C ARG A 321 -3.12 -6.19 -11.52
N ASN A 322 -3.68 -5.77 -12.65
CA ASN A 322 -3.67 -4.38 -13.14
C ASN A 322 -2.28 -3.74 -13.13
N THR A 323 -1.24 -4.53 -13.45
CA THR A 323 0.16 -4.12 -13.33
C THR A 323 0.82 -3.96 -14.71
N LYS A 324 1.62 -2.90 -14.86
CA LYS A 324 2.30 -2.53 -16.11
C LYS A 324 3.80 -2.83 -16.04
N PHE A 325 4.28 -3.70 -16.89
CA PHE A 325 5.72 -3.95 -17.11
C PHE A 325 6.17 -3.29 -18.39
N LYS A 326 6.94 -2.19 -18.30
CA LYS A 326 7.32 -1.41 -19.48
C LYS A 326 8.83 -1.18 -19.56
N ARG A 327 9.43 -1.43 -20.74
CA ARG A 327 10.81 -1.06 -21.03
C ARG A 327 11.85 -1.60 -20.03
N ASN A 328 11.56 -2.69 -19.35
CA ASN A 328 12.55 -3.36 -18.52
C ASN A 328 13.55 -4.06 -19.45
N ASN A 329 14.85 -4.10 -19.10
CA ASN A 329 15.91 -4.55 -19.99
C ASN A 329 16.90 -5.46 -19.28
N THR A 330 17.24 -6.58 -19.94
CA THR A 330 18.30 -7.50 -19.51
C THR A 330 19.06 -8.06 -20.71
N GLN A 331 20.32 -8.38 -20.52
CA GLN A 331 21.09 -9.16 -21.49
C GLN A 331 20.75 -10.66 -21.45
N GLY A 332 20.12 -11.11 -20.37
CA GLY A 332 19.65 -12.49 -20.16
C GLY A 332 18.21 -12.70 -20.56
N PHE A 333 17.45 -13.37 -19.70
CA PHE A 333 16.11 -13.85 -19.96
C PHE A 333 15.03 -13.07 -19.18
N GLY A 334 13.78 -13.09 -19.68
CA GLY A 334 12.61 -12.58 -18.95
C GLY A 334 12.72 -11.10 -18.60
N ALA A 335 12.75 -10.23 -19.61
CA ALA A 335 12.94 -8.80 -19.34
C ALA A 335 11.87 -8.18 -18.45
N ALA A 336 10.61 -8.60 -18.58
CA ALA A 336 9.56 -8.21 -17.64
C ALA A 336 9.58 -9.11 -16.42
N ILE A 337 9.40 -10.41 -16.60
CA ILE A 337 9.29 -11.39 -15.52
C ILE A 337 10.12 -12.64 -15.83
N ASN A 338 10.78 -13.17 -14.81
CA ASN A 338 11.23 -14.54 -14.73
C ASN A 338 10.61 -15.22 -13.50
N SER A 339 9.75 -16.22 -13.73
CA SER A 339 9.08 -16.96 -12.67
C SER A 339 9.65 -18.37 -12.53
N LYS A 340 10.01 -18.75 -11.30
CA LYS A 340 10.45 -20.10 -10.91
C LYS A 340 9.42 -20.84 -10.04
N ALA A 341 8.25 -20.26 -9.82
CA ALA A 341 7.22 -20.82 -8.94
C ALA A 341 5.81 -20.64 -9.53
N VAL A 342 4.79 -20.53 -8.71
CA VAL A 342 3.40 -20.32 -9.14
C VAL A 342 3.12 -18.84 -9.29
N ILE A 343 2.60 -18.43 -10.45
CA ILE A 343 2.24 -17.04 -10.70
C ILE A 343 0.86 -16.93 -11.36
N GLU A 344 0.02 -16.06 -10.82
CA GLU A 344 -1.29 -15.70 -11.35
C GLU A 344 -1.27 -14.25 -11.84
N VAL A 345 -1.57 -14.03 -13.10
CA VAL A 345 -1.42 -12.74 -13.76
C VAL A 345 -2.73 -12.35 -14.46
N THR A 346 -3.41 -11.35 -13.95
CA THR A 346 -4.70 -10.91 -14.47
C THR A 346 -4.67 -9.43 -14.83
N ASN A 347 -5.22 -9.06 -15.99
CA ASN A 347 -5.30 -7.68 -16.49
C ASN A 347 -3.95 -6.93 -16.45
N CYS A 348 -2.85 -7.56 -16.89
CA CYS A 348 -1.52 -6.97 -16.87
C CYS A 348 -1.02 -6.61 -18.27
N LEU A 349 -0.24 -5.52 -18.35
CA LEU A 349 0.37 -5.05 -19.59
C LEU A 349 1.88 -5.31 -19.60
N PHE A 350 2.35 -5.97 -20.65
CA PHE A 350 3.77 -6.21 -20.92
C PHE A 350 4.15 -5.48 -22.21
N GLU A 351 4.81 -4.31 -22.10
CA GLU A 351 5.07 -3.44 -23.24
C GLU A 351 6.54 -3.09 -23.38
N LYS A 352 7.11 -3.35 -24.57
CA LYS A 352 8.46 -2.90 -24.95
C LYS A 352 9.58 -3.38 -24.01
N ASN A 353 9.39 -4.51 -23.30
CA ASN A 353 10.45 -5.11 -22.51
C ASN A 353 11.47 -5.79 -23.46
N LYS A 354 12.77 -5.74 -23.11
CA LYS A 354 13.87 -6.14 -24.01
C LYS A 354 14.82 -7.12 -23.33
N SER A 355 14.93 -8.33 -23.89
CA SER A 355 15.81 -9.39 -23.40
C SER A 355 16.89 -9.77 -24.41
N GLY A 356 18.04 -10.21 -23.94
CA GLY A 356 19.10 -10.80 -24.78
C GLY A 356 18.82 -12.26 -25.15
N GLY A 357 18.38 -13.05 -24.15
CA GLY A 357 18.22 -14.48 -24.27
C GLY A 357 16.84 -14.98 -24.70
N GLY A 358 15.79 -14.16 -24.54
CA GLY A 358 14.41 -14.50 -24.89
C GLY A 358 13.40 -14.12 -23.82
N GLY A 359 12.14 -13.98 -24.24
CA GLY A 359 10.96 -13.73 -23.43
C GLY A 359 10.88 -12.36 -22.77
N GLY A 360 9.77 -11.70 -22.97
CA GLY A 360 9.33 -10.67 -22.02
C GLY A 360 8.99 -11.32 -20.68
N PHE A 361 8.30 -12.46 -20.74
CA PHE A 361 7.93 -13.28 -19.59
C PHE A 361 8.47 -14.72 -19.75
N ILE A 362 9.14 -15.23 -18.74
CA ILE A 362 9.64 -16.61 -18.70
C ILE A 362 8.97 -17.38 -17.56
N VAL A 363 8.56 -18.62 -17.88
CA VAL A 363 8.06 -19.60 -16.93
C VAL A 363 9.06 -20.76 -16.86
N GLY A 364 9.65 -20.94 -15.69
CA GLY A 364 10.66 -21.97 -15.43
C GLY A 364 10.12 -23.41 -15.52
N SER A 365 10.97 -24.40 -15.59
CA SER A 365 10.60 -25.80 -15.88
C SER A 365 9.72 -26.45 -14.82
N THR A 366 9.79 -26.00 -13.58
CA THR A 366 8.97 -26.48 -12.45
C THR A 366 7.83 -25.53 -12.09
N SER A 367 7.67 -24.46 -12.87
CA SER A 367 6.77 -23.34 -12.58
C SER A 367 5.40 -23.53 -13.23
N ARG A 368 4.41 -22.81 -12.67
CA ARG A 368 3.08 -22.67 -13.27
C ARG A 368 2.73 -21.19 -13.40
N ALA A 369 2.20 -20.81 -14.56
CA ALA A 369 1.67 -19.49 -14.80
C ALA A 369 0.24 -19.54 -15.33
N ASP A 370 -0.68 -18.86 -14.67
CA ASP A 370 -2.04 -18.63 -15.14
C ASP A 370 -2.15 -17.15 -15.57
N ILE A 371 -2.30 -16.91 -16.88
CA ILE A 371 -2.27 -15.60 -17.51
C ILE A 371 -3.66 -15.33 -18.10
N MET A 372 -4.35 -14.29 -17.62
CA MET A 372 -5.71 -13.98 -18.03
C MET A 372 -5.87 -12.49 -18.32
N ASN A 373 -6.61 -12.17 -19.39
CA ASN A 373 -6.92 -10.79 -19.76
C ASN A 373 -5.68 -9.86 -19.83
N CYS A 374 -4.58 -10.35 -20.36
CA CYS A 374 -3.34 -9.60 -20.46
C CYS A 374 -3.07 -9.07 -21.88
N VAL A 375 -2.15 -8.13 -21.99
CA VAL A 375 -1.64 -7.66 -23.29
C VAL A 375 -0.11 -7.75 -23.29
N PHE A 376 0.45 -8.48 -24.27
CA PHE A 376 1.88 -8.52 -24.58
C PHE A 376 2.09 -7.77 -25.89
N PHE A 377 2.76 -6.61 -25.84
CA PHE A 377 2.87 -5.74 -26.99
C PHE A 377 4.31 -5.20 -27.19
N ARG A 378 4.86 -5.43 -28.38
CA ARG A 378 6.19 -4.95 -28.79
C ARG A 378 7.33 -5.32 -27.83
N ASN A 379 7.22 -6.44 -27.11
CA ASN A 379 8.36 -6.99 -26.39
C ASN A 379 9.37 -7.57 -27.38
N ARG A 380 10.65 -7.48 -27.09
CA ARG A 380 11.70 -7.85 -28.03
C ARG A 380 12.76 -8.73 -27.39
N THR A 381 13.27 -9.66 -28.18
CA THR A 381 14.46 -10.43 -27.85
C THR A 381 15.50 -10.28 -28.95
N PHE A 382 16.77 -10.48 -28.61
CA PHE A 382 17.84 -10.67 -29.59
C PHE A 382 18.10 -12.15 -29.89
N SER A 383 17.42 -13.06 -29.20
CA SER A 383 17.49 -14.49 -29.50
C SER A 383 16.84 -14.79 -30.83
N SER A 384 17.48 -15.61 -31.65
CA SER A 384 16.89 -16.20 -32.84
C SER A 384 16.05 -17.45 -32.54
N THR A 385 15.98 -17.88 -31.28
CA THR A 385 15.35 -19.13 -30.86
C THR A 385 14.05 -18.94 -30.10
N TYR A 386 13.87 -17.80 -29.41
CA TYR A 386 12.76 -17.57 -28.48
C TYR A 386 11.93 -16.38 -28.87
N SER A 387 10.62 -16.42 -28.50
CA SER A 387 9.70 -15.30 -28.64
C SER A 387 10.09 -14.11 -27.75
N GLY A 388 9.75 -12.91 -28.19
CA GLY A 388 9.83 -11.70 -27.38
C GLY A 388 8.73 -11.60 -26.32
N ALA A 389 7.60 -12.32 -26.47
CA ALA A 389 6.50 -12.29 -25.53
C ALA A 389 6.71 -13.25 -24.35
N ILE A 390 6.40 -14.53 -24.55
CA ILE A 390 6.40 -15.54 -23.48
C ILE A 390 7.31 -16.71 -23.91
N VAL A 391 8.18 -17.15 -22.99
CA VAL A 391 8.95 -18.39 -23.13
C VAL A 391 8.55 -19.36 -22.02
N ASN A 392 7.97 -20.48 -22.42
CA ASN A 392 7.46 -21.49 -21.51
C ASN A 392 8.36 -22.71 -21.42
N PHE A 393 8.93 -22.97 -20.25
CA PHE A 393 9.62 -24.22 -19.91
C PHE A 393 8.80 -25.07 -18.94
N GLY A 394 7.73 -24.54 -18.34
CA GLY A 394 6.91 -25.15 -17.31
C GLY A 394 5.46 -25.44 -17.76
N ASN A 395 4.52 -25.05 -16.94
CA ASN A 395 3.09 -25.16 -17.21
C ASN A 395 2.45 -23.79 -17.34
N VAL A 396 1.92 -23.43 -18.50
CA VAL A 396 1.29 -22.12 -18.76
C VAL A 396 -0.13 -22.29 -19.25
N SER A 397 -1.06 -21.56 -18.66
CA SER A 397 -2.41 -21.34 -19.15
C SER A 397 -2.56 -19.89 -19.57
N ILE A 398 -3.06 -19.65 -20.78
CA ILE A 398 -3.30 -18.31 -21.31
C ILE A 398 -4.77 -18.22 -21.73
N LEU A 399 -5.48 -17.21 -21.23
CA LEU A 399 -6.91 -17.02 -21.45
C LEU A 399 -7.24 -15.55 -21.73
N ASN A 400 -8.11 -15.26 -22.67
CA ASN A 400 -8.64 -13.92 -22.98
C ASN A 400 -7.54 -12.85 -23.18
N THR A 401 -6.40 -13.23 -23.74
CA THR A 401 -5.17 -12.42 -23.78
C THR A 401 -4.84 -11.98 -25.21
N VAL A 402 -4.22 -10.81 -25.37
CA VAL A 402 -3.71 -10.33 -26.65
C VAL A 402 -2.17 -10.39 -26.66
N VAL A 403 -1.61 -11.09 -27.63
CA VAL A 403 -0.15 -11.23 -27.85
C VAL A 403 0.17 -10.69 -29.25
N TRP A 404 0.64 -9.42 -29.34
CA TRP A 404 0.67 -8.73 -30.63
C TRP A 404 1.96 -7.93 -30.87
N LYS A 405 2.52 -8.05 -32.06
CA LYS A 405 3.73 -7.33 -32.52
C LYS A 405 4.97 -7.52 -31.63
N ASN A 406 5.11 -8.69 -31.01
CA ASN A 406 6.32 -9.01 -30.26
C ASN A 406 7.43 -9.45 -31.24
N GLY A 407 8.69 -9.13 -30.93
CA GLY A 407 9.82 -9.44 -31.80
C GLY A 407 10.58 -10.70 -31.35
N GLY A 408 11.21 -11.36 -32.29
CA GLY A 408 11.94 -12.62 -32.12
C GLY A 408 11.38 -13.69 -33.06
N GLU A 409 12.09 -14.80 -33.19
CA GLU A 409 11.57 -15.94 -33.95
C GLU A 409 10.41 -16.61 -33.18
N ILE A 410 9.60 -17.36 -33.91
CA ILE A 410 8.39 -18.06 -33.41
C ILE A 410 8.76 -18.91 -32.19
N ASP A 411 8.09 -18.69 -31.07
CA ASP A 411 8.31 -19.50 -29.88
C ASP A 411 7.81 -20.95 -30.09
N TYR A 412 8.76 -21.86 -30.29
CA TYR A 412 8.50 -23.28 -30.38
C TYR A 412 7.95 -23.90 -29.07
N ARG A 413 7.86 -23.16 -27.98
CA ARG A 413 7.57 -23.66 -26.64
C ARG A 413 6.24 -23.19 -26.03
N LEU A 414 5.52 -22.24 -26.64
CA LEU A 414 4.11 -22.05 -26.37
C LEU A 414 3.33 -23.23 -26.97
N TYR A 415 3.01 -24.23 -26.15
CA TYR A 415 2.22 -25.36 -26.60
C TYR A 415 0.80 -24.90 -26.94
N PRO A 416 0.25 -25.24 -28.12
CA PRO A 416 -1.10 -24.79 -28.57
C PRO A 416 -2.23 -25.15 -27.61
N ARG A 417 -2.02 -26.08 -26.72
CA ARG A 417 -3.02 -26.54 -25.74
C ARG A 417 -3.16 -25.62 -24.52
N SER A 418 -2.27 -24.66 -24.34
CA SER A 418 -2.23 -23.77 -23.17
C SER A 418 -2.84 -22.39 -23.43
N ALA A 419 -3.22 -22.08 -24.66
CA ALA A 419 -3.83 -20.79 -25.01
C ALA A 419 -5.24 -20.99 -25.59
N THR A 420 -6.23 -20.31 -24.98
CA THR A 420 -7.61 -20.31 -25.45
C THR A 420 -8.19 -18.89 -25.41
N TYR A 421 -9.08 -18.58 -26.33
CA TYR A 421 -9.68 -17.23 -26.45
C TYR A 421 -8.59 -16.15 -26.44
N THR A 422 -7.56 -16.34 -27.25
CA THR A 422 -6.38 -15.47 -27.30
C THR A 422 -6.24 -14.92 -28.72
N ASP A 423 -6.00 -13.62 -28.84
CA ASP A 423 -5.63 -13.00 -30.12
C ASP A 423 -4.11 -12.92 -30.24
N SER A 424 -3.57 -13.48 -31.33
CA SER A 424 -2.12 -13.50 -31.48
C SER A 424 -1.68 -13.51 -32.94
N ASP A 425 -0.66 -12.72 -33.27
CA ASP A 425 0.06 -12.79 -34.53
C ASP A 425 1.14 -13.90 -34.53
N GLU A 426 1.31 -14.63 -33.43
CA GLU A 426 2.23 -15.78 -33.35
C GLU A 426 1.53 -17.07 -33.82
N PHE A 427 2.09 -17.70 -34.85
CA PHE A 427 1.45 -18.81 -35.60
C PHE A 427 0.97 -20.00 -34.73
N ARG A 428 1.58 -20.28 -33.59
CA ARG A 428 1.29 -21.47 -32.79
C ARG A 428 0.15 -21.29 -31.78
N VAL A 429 -0.20 -20.08 -31.45
CA VAL A 429 -1.32 -19.78 -30.54
C VAL A 429 -2.68 -19.98 -31.22
N GLN A 430 -2.71 -19.97 -32.55
CA GLN A 430 -3.95 -20.00 -33.34
C GLN A 430 -4.77 -21.29 -33.22
N SER A 431 -4.20 -22.42 -32.84
CA SER A 431 -4.88 -23.72 -32.83
C SER A 431 -5.73 -23.99 -31.59
N GLY A 432 -5.76 -23.12 -30.58
CA GLY A 432 -6.58 -23.26 -29.36
C GLY A 432 -8.05 -22.86 -29.59
N THR A 433 -8.95 -23.31 -28.70
CA THR A 433 -10.35 -22.96 -28.74
C THR A 433 -10.54 -21.46 -28.63
N GLY A 434 -11.31 -20.88 -29.57
CA GLY A 434 -11.63 -19.44 -29.57
C GLY A 434 -10.46 -18.50 -29.88
N ASN A 435 -9.30 -19.02 -30.25
CA ASN A 435 -8.16 -18.20 -30.63
C ASN A 435 -8.39 -17.54 -31.99
N ILE A 436 -7.94 -16.31 -32.14
CA ILE A 436 -7.98 -15.53 -33.38
C ILE A 436 -6.61 -14.99 -33.74
N ASN A 437 -6.45 -14.55 -34.99
CA ASN A 437 -5.26 -13.88 -35.48
C ASN A 437 -5.69 -12.72 -36.38
N THR A 438 -6.07 -11.63 -35.73
CA THR A 438 -6.55 -10.44 -36.44
C THR A 438 -6.09 -9.22 -35.67
N ASP A 439 -5.73 -8.11 -36.36
CA ASP A 439 -5.28 -6.90 -35.64
C ASP A 439 -6.29 -6.56 -34.54
N PRO A 440 -5.88 -6.43 -33.27
CA PRO A 440 -6.77 -6.15 -32.17
C PRO A 440 -7.39 -4.74 -32.19
N PHE A 441 -6.97 -3.90 -33.13
CA PHE A 441 -7.45 -2.52 -33.29
C PHE A 441 -7.44 -1.72 -31.98
N PHE A 442 -6.28 -1.66 -31.35
CA PHE A 442 -6.10 -0.76 -30.20
C PHE A 442 -6.22 0.71 -30.63
N GLU A 443 -6.82 1.56 -29.82
CA GLU A 443 -7.03 2.99 -30.13
C GLU A 443 -5.70 3.73 -30.35
N ASN A 444 -4.77 3.70 -29.39
CA ASN A 444 -3.47 4.37 -29.49
C ASN A 444 -2.37 3.68 -28.65
N PRO A 445 -1.95 2.49 -29.05
CA PRO A 445 -0.98 1.71 -28.27
C PRO A 445 0.43 2.34 -28.24
N SER A 446 0.72 3.28 -29.15
CA SER A 446 1.98 4.01 -29.13
C SER A 446 2.11 4.95 -27.92
N ASN A 447 0.99 5.48 -27.47
CA ASN A 447 0.87 6.34 -26.29
C ASN A 447 0.38 5.59 -25.04
N GLY A 448 0.30 4.25 -25.10
CA GLY A 448 -0.10 3.41 -23.96
C GLY A 448 -1.61 3.26 -23.78
N ASN A 449 -2.41 3.69 -24.76
CA ASN A 449 -3.85 3.46 -24.78
C ASN A 449 -4.14 2.15 -25.53
N PHE A 450 -4.52 1.11 -24.81
CA PHE A 450 -4.84 -0.23 -25.29
C PHE A 450 -6.35 -0.50 -25.27
N HIS A 451 -7.20 0.52 -25.19
CA HIS A 451 -8.63 0.37 -25.43
C HIS A 451 -8.86 -0.16 -26.84
N LEU A 452 -9.88 -0.98 -26.98
CA LEU A 452 -10.28 -1.55 -28.27
C LEU A 452 -11.18 -0.56 -29.01
N GLN A 453 -10.92 -0.36 -30.31
CA GLN A 453 -11.83 0.37 -31.18
C GLN A 453 -13.14 -0.40 -31.33
N THR A 454 -14.21 0.27 -31.67
CA THR A 454 -15.57 -0.31 -31.72
C THR A 454 -15.76 -1.49 -32.70
N ASP A 455 -14.88 -1.61 -33.67
CA ASP A 455 -14.84 -2.69 -34.67
C ASP A 455 -13.78 -3.76 -34.38
N SER A 456 -13.18 -3.72 -33.18
CA SER A 456 -12.18 -4.68 -32.77
C SER A 456 -12.72 -6.12 -32.71
N PRO A 457 -12.02 -7.08 -33.31
CA PRO A 457 -12.38 -8.49 -33.22
C PRO A 457 -12.24 -9.10 -31.82
N CYS A 458 -11.59 -8.39 -30.91
CA CYS A 458 -11.39 -8.79 -29.52
C CYS A 458 -12.59 -8.48 -28.60
N ILE A 459 -13.54 -7.65 -29.05
CA ILE A 459 -14.75 -7.31 -28.29
C ILE A 459 -15.68 -8.50 -28.23
N ASN A 460 -16.17 -8.86 -27.05
CA ASN A 460 -17.05 -10.01 -26.80
C ASN A 460 -16.51 -11.34 -27.38
N ALA A 461 -15.21 -11.46 -27.53
CA ALA A 461 -14.55 -12.60 -28.17
C ALA A 461 -13.87 -13.55 -27.16
N GLY A 462 -13.81 -13.20 -25.89
CA GLY A 462 -13.22 -14.00 -24.83
C GLY A 462 -14.05 -15.23 -24.47
N ASN A 463 -13.70 -15.90 -23.37
CA ASN A 463 -14.36 -17.11 -22.91
C ASN A 463 -15.85 -16.90 -22.69
N THR A 464 -16.65 -17.90 -23.05
CA THR A 464 -18.12 -17.85 -22.99
C THR A 464 -18.71 -18.14 -21.61
N ASP A 465 -17.89 -18.61 -20.67
CA ASP A 465 -18.35 -18.81 -19.29
C ASP A 465 -18.54 -17.47 -18.59
N SER A 466 -19.70 -17.30 -17.96
CA SER A 466 -20.12 -16.04 -17.33
C SER A 466 -19.22 -15.59 -16.16
N ILE A 467 -18.43 -16.47 -15.58
CA ILE A 467 -17.45 -16.12 -14.53
C ILE A 467 -16.34 -15.19 -15.05
N TYR A 468 -16.13 -15.18 -16.36
CA TYR A 468 -15.14 -14.33 -17.03
C TYR A 468 -15.74 -13.06 -17.64
N ASN A 469 -17.05 -12.86 -17.55
CA ASN A 469 -17.69 -11.69 -18.16
C ASN A 469 -17.07 -10.38 -17.68
N ASN A 470 -17.18 -9.35 -18.52
CA ASN A 470 -16.85 -7.99 -18.16
C ASN A 470 -17.71 -7.54 -16.96
N SER A 471 -17.28 -6.54 -16.24
CA SER A 471 -17.98 -5.98 -15.07
C SER A 471 -19.42 -5.54 -15.36
N ASN A 472 -19.71 -5.11 -16.60
CA ASN A 472 -21.05 -4.75 -17.08
C ASN A 472 -21.94 -5.96 -17.43
N GLY A 473 -21.45 -7.19 -17.26
CA GLY A 473 -22.14 -8.43 -17.56
C GLY A 473 -22.09 -8.90 -19.03
N SER A 474 -21.49 -8.12 -19.94
CA SER A 474 -21.25 -8.58 -21.32
C SER A 474 -20.20 -9.69 -21.34
N ARG A 475 -20.20 -10.49 -22.44
CA ARG A 475 -19.15 -11.48 -22.65
C ARG A 475 -17.78 -10.82 -22.63
N ASN A 476 -16.79 -11.51 -22.08
CA ASN A 476 -15.42 -11.05 -21.92
C ASN A 476 -14.81 -10.49 -23.22
N ASP A 477 -14.14 -9.35 -23.13
CA ASP A 477 -13.27 -8.83 -24.16
C ASP A 477 -11.85 -9.37 -23.95
N MET A 478 -11.14 -9.67 -25.05
CA MET A 478 -9.75 -10.07 -24.92
C MET A 478 -8.88 -8.85 -24.61
N GLY A 479 -7.92 -9.00 -23.66
CA GLY A 479 -6.99 -7.95 -23.27
C GLY A 479 -7.29 -7.29 -21.94
N ILE A 480 -6.53 -6.25 -21.62
CA ILE A 480 -6.42 -5.71 -20.23
C ILE A 480 -7.67 -5.02 -19.71
N TYR A 481 -8.60 -4.61 -20.55
CA TYR A 481 -9.87 -4.00 -20.14
C TYR A 481 -11.02 -4.99 -20.12
N GLY A 482 -10.78 -6.27 -20.44
CA GLY A 482 -11.76 -7.33 -20.36
C GLY A 482 -11.84 -7.99 -18.99
N GLY A 483 -12.93 -8.75 -18.78
CA GLY A 483 -13.15 -9.52 -17.59
C GLY A 483 -13.62 -8.72 -16.38
N PRO A 484 -13.78 -9.38 -15.23
CA PRO A 484 -14.38 -8.79 -14.04
C PRO A 484 -13.54 -7.67 -13.39
N TYR A 485 -12.26 -7.55 -13.74
CA TYR A 485 -11.34 -6.53 -13.22
C TYR A 485 -10.90 -5.51 -14.28
N GLY A 486 -11.55 -5.49 -15.44
CA GLY A 486 -11.18 -4.63 -16.57
C GLY A 486 -11.38 -3.14 -16.30
N ASP A 487 -12.31 -2.78 -15.43
CA ASP A 487 -12.60 -1.38 -15.07
C ASP A 487 -11.65 -0.79 -14.03
N ASP A 488 -10.80 -1.61 -13.44
CA ASP A 488 -9.85 -1.17 -12.39
C ASP A 488 -8.56 -0.52 -12.96
N TRP A 489 -8.51 -0.25 -14.28
CA TRP A 489 -7.33 0.25 -15.01
C TRP A 489 -7.19 1.76 -15.04
#